data_c401d7eb2ed378f17ef008edbb0d0ac2
#
_entry.id   c401d7eb2ed378f17ef008edbb0d0ac2
#
_cell.length_a   1.000
_cell.length_b   1.000
_cell.length_c   1.000
_cell.angle_alpha   90.00
_cell.angle_beta   90.00
_cell.angle_gamma   90.00
#
_symmetry.space_group_name_H-M   'P 1'
#
loop_
_entity.id
_entity.type
_entity.pdbx_description
1 polymer ?
#
loop_
_entity_poly.entity_id
_entity_poly.type
_entity_poly.pdbx_seq_one_letter_code
_entity_poly.pdbx_strand_id
1 'polypeptide(L)'
;VIALDAGHGGYDGGAVGRVSGTPEKGLNLDVARRLAAILEAQGAQIVMTRTDDYALCDEHPPIRKKLQDMQRRAAIIEQSGAQMVLSIHMNEYAGRSQSGPQVFYREGCPAGRLLAGAIQEAMNETLAPKKKRSALGGDYYILTLGRPSVLVECGFLSNAGEEALLLTADYRQRVAQAIARGIWAWANLPEEKPEALPAVERGGEAEAET
;
A
#
# COMPACT_ATOMS: atom_id res chain seq x y z
N VAL A 1 3.65 -9.53 -13.82
CA VAL A 1 4.43 -8.56 -13.05
C VAL A 1 3.51 -7.88 -12.02
N ILE A 2 3.97 -7.74 -10.78
CA ILE A 2 3.28 -7.04 -9.69
C ILE A 2 4.18 -5.87 -9.25
N ALA A 3 3.62 -4.66 -9.19
CA ALA A 3 4.32 -3.51 -8.63
C ALA A 3 4.01 -3.38 -7.12
N LEU A 4 5.06 -3.30 -6.33
CA LEU A 4 4.98 -2.99 -4.90
C LEU A 4 5.54 -1.60 -4.66
N ASP A 5 4.68 -0.73 -4.17
CA ASP A 5 5.04 0.62 -3.77
C ASP A 5 5.18 0.68 -2.25
N ALA A 6 6.38 0.95 -1.78
CA ALA A 6 6.60 1.24 -0.37
C ALA A 6 6.38 2.74 -0.14
N GLY A 7 5.27 3.12 0.48
CA GLY A 7 4.89 4.51 0.67
C GLY A 7 5.98 5.34 1.36
N HIS A 8 6.03 6.64 1.06
CA HIS A 8 7.01 7.58 1.61
C HIS A 8 8.47 7.24 1.27
N GLY A 9 9.44 7.85 1.94
CA GLY A 9 10.87 7.61 1.78
C GLY A 9 11.69 8.89 1.78
N GLY A 10 12.97 8.77 2.16
CA GLY A 10 13.88 9.91 2.22
C GLY A 10 13.38 11.01 3.16
N TYR A 11 13.11 12.20 2.62
CA TYR A 11 12.63 13.38 3.37
C TYR A 11 11.20 13.20 3.91
N ASP A 12 10.39 12.37 3.25
CA ASP A 12 9.00 12.10 3.65
C ASP A 12 8.96 10.89 4.59
N GLY A 13 8.75 11.14 5.87
CA GLY A 13 8.66 10.11 6.89
C GLY A 13 7.33 9.39 6.94
N GLY A 14 6.27 10.01 6.40
CA GLY A 14 4.88 9.60 6.59
C GLY A 14 4.41 9.77 8.03
N ALA A 15 3.44 8.98 8.45
CA ALA A 15 2.95 8.95 9.82
C ALA A 15 4.07 8.58 10.80
N VAL A 16 3.96 9.07 12.03
CA VAL A 16 4.96 8.84 13.07
C VAL A 16 4.34 8.11 14.25
N GLY A 17 4.97 7.03 14.65
CA GLY A 17 4.60 6.24 15.81
C GLY A 17 4.52 7.12 17.05
N ARG A 18 3.37 7.06 17.72
CA ARG A 18 3.05 8.01 18.77
C ARG A 18 3.84 7.79 20.06
N VAL A 19 4.26 6.57 20.30
CA VAL A 19 5.04 6.17 21.47
C VAL A 19 6.52 6.13 21.16
N SER A 20 6.88 5.52 20.04
CA SER A 20 8.27 5.28 19.65
C SER A 20 8.91 6.44 18.89
N GLY A 21 8.11 7.29 18.24
CA GLY A 21 8.63 8.27 17.28
C GLY A 21 9.11 7.66 15.95
N THR A 22 8.82 6.39 15.70
CA THR A 22 9.26 5.70 14.49
C THR A 22 8.45 6.15 13.29
N PRO A 23 9.08 6.63 12.19
CA PRO A 23 8.37 6.99 10.97
C PRO A 23 7.93 5.74 10.20
N GLU A 24 6.79 5.82 9.54
CA GLU A 24 6.21 4.69 8.81
C GLU A 24 7.04 4.23 7.61
N LYS A 25 7.77 5.12 6.96
CA LYS A 25 8.53 4.82 5.73
C LYS A 25 9.41 3.57 5.82
N GLY A 26 10.02 3.33 6.98
CA GLY A 26 10.85 2.14 7.23
C GLY A 26 10.02 0.88 7.39
N LEU A 27 8.86 0.98 8.04
CA LEU A 27 7.93 -0.12 8.23
C LEU A 27 7.27 -0.52 6.90
N ASN A 28 6.89 0.46 6.09
CA ASN A 28 6.34 0.25 4.75
C ASN A 28 7.33 -0.53 3.88
N LEU A 29 8.59 -0.13 3.88
CA LEU A 29 9.64 -0.80 3.12
C LEU A 29 9.89 -2.24 3.61
N ASP A 30 9.91 -2.47 4.93
CA ASP A 30 10.11 -3.82 5.48
C ASP A 30 8.95 -4.75 5.11
N VAL A 31 7.70 -4.29 5.22
CA VAL A 31 6.53 -5.08 4.78
C VAL A 31 6.58 -5.35 3.28
N ALA A 32 6.87 -4.35 2.46
CA ALA A 32 6.95 -4.50 1.01
C ALA A 32 8.04 -5.50 0.58
N ARG A 33 9.22 -5.47 1.20
CA ARG A 33 10.32 -6.44 0.95
C ARG A 33 9.92 -7.87 1.34
N ARG A 34 9.24 -8.05 2.49
CA ARG A 34 8.72 -9.37 2.91
C ARG A 34 7.68 -9.90 1.95
N LEU A 35 6.77 -9.04 1.51
CA LEU A 35 5.75 -9.38 0.53
C LEU A 35 6.38 -9.75 -0.81
N ALA A 36 7.39 -8.99 -1.28
CA ALA A 36 8.14 -9.30 -2.48
C ALA A 36 8.74 -10.72 -2.41
N ALA A 37 9.46 -11.03 -1.34
CA ALA A 37 10.08 -12.35 -1.16
C ALA A 37 9.05 -13.50 -1.16
N ILE A 38 7.87 -13.30 -0.55
CA ILE A 38 6.80 -14.31 -0.56
C ILE A 38 6.26 -14.53 -1.98
N LEU A 39 5.99 -13.45 -2.72
CA LEU A 39 5.42 -13.53 -4.06
C LEU A 39 6.42 -14.06 -5.09
N GLU A 40 7.71 -13.67 -5.00
CA GLU A 40 8.79 -14.17 -5.84
C GLU A 40 9.03 -15.67 -5.65
N ALA A 41 9.00 -16.15 -4.41
CA ALA A 41 9.09 -17.60 -4.10
C ALA A 41 7.95 -18.42 -4.74
N GLN A 42 6.88 -17.74 -5.16
CA GLN A 42 5.72 -18.36 -5.82
C GLN A 42 5.68 -18.03 -7.33
N GLY A 43 6.77 -17.51 -7.88
CA GLY A 43 6.96 -17.30 -9.31
C GLY A 43 6.47 -15.95 -9.85
N ALA A 44 6.06 -15.02 -8.99
CA ALA A 44 5.71 -13.68 -9.44
C ALA A 44 6.97 -12.86 -9.78
N GLN A 45 6.87 -12.02 -10.79
CA GLN A 45 7.87 -10.98 -11.06
C GLN A 45 7.48 -9.71 -10.30
N ILE A 46 8.39 -9.19 -9.48
CA ILE A 46 8.14 -8.04 -8.62
C ILE A 46 8.96 -6.84 -9.10
N VAL A 47 8.32 -5.69 -9.15
CA VAL A 47 8.97 -4.38 -9.31
C VAL A 47 8.63 -3.53 -8.10
N MET A 48 9.67 -3.06 -7.40
CA MET A 48 9.50 -2.15 -6.27
C MET A 48 9.75 -0.71 -6.71
N THR A 49 8.94 0.26 -6.27
CA THR A 49 9.16 1.68 -6.58
C THR A 49 10.41 2.22 -5.90
N ARG A 50 10.72 1.74 -4.71
CA ARG A 50 11.99 1.98 -4.02
C ARG A 50 12.45 0.73 -3.28
N THR A 51 13.75 0.58 -3.20
CA THR A 51 14.39 -0.56 -2.53
C THR A 51 15.17 -0.17 -1.29
N ASP A 52 15.25 1.12 -0.96
CA ASP A 52 15.89 1.63 0.24
C ASP A 52 15.20 2.90 0.74
N ASP A 53 15.75 3.56 1.78
CA ASP A 53 15.23 4.82 2.32
C ASP A 53 15.71 6.01 1.50
N TYR A 54 15.07 6.23 0.38
CA TYR A 54 15.24 7.42 -0.45
C TYR A 54 13.89 7.90 -1.00
N ALA A 55 13.82 9.19 -1.29
CA ALA A 55 12.73 9.78 -2.08
C ALA A 55 13.07 9.68 -3.57
N LEU A 56 12.04 9.54 -4.40
CA LEU A 56 12.20 9.50 -5.85
C LEU A 56 12.28 10.88 -6.49
N CYS A 57 11.95 11.95 -5.74
CA CYS A 57 12.11 13.32 -6.22
C CYS A 57 13.57 13.80 -6.17
N ASP A 58 13.86 14.82 -6.96
CA ASP A 58 15.13 15.54 -6.88
C ASP A 58 15.24 16.34 -5.58
N GLU A 59 16.45 16.73 -5.20
CA GLU A 59 16.66 17.56 -4.02
C GLU A 59 15.99 18.94 -4.16
N HIS A 60 16.04 19.51 -5.37
CA HIS A 60 15.44 20.79 -5.72
C HIS A 60 14.63 20.67 -7.02
N PRO A 61 13.42 20.03 -6.97
CA PRO A 61 12.64 19.84 -8.18
C PRO A 61 11.95 21.15 -8.63
N PRO A 62 11.63 21.27 -9.95
CA PRO A 62 10.89 22.41 -10.46
C PRO A 62 9.42 22.45 -10.03
N ILE A 63 8.93 21.38 -9.44
CA ILE A 63 7.57 21.22 -8.90
C ILE A 63 7.65 20.79 -7.43
N ARG A 64 6.52 20.73 -6.73
CA ARG A 64 6.49 20.24 -5.34
C ARG A 64 7.11 18.84 -5.23
N LYS A 65 8.00 18.63 -4.25
CA LYS A 65 8.72 17.36 -4.05
C LYS A 65 7.78 16.14 -4.04
N LYS A 66 6.67 16.24 -3.29
CA LYS A 66 5.71 15.15 -3.20
C LYS A 66 5.08 14.81 -4.55
N LEU A 67 4.73 15.83 -5.35
CA LEU A 67 4.18 15.60 -6.67
C LEU A 67 5.20 14.91 -7.60
N GLN A 68 6.45 15.37 -7.60
CA GLN A 68 7.49 14.72 -8.41
C GLN A 68 7.74 13.28 -7.97
N ASP A 69 7.76 13.03 -6.66
CA ASP A 69 7.94 11.69 -6.10
C ASP A 69 6.81 10.76 -6.59
N MET A 70 5.56 11.19 -6.49
CA MET A 70 4.41 10.42 -6.96
C MET A 70 4.42 10.18 -8.47
N GLN A 71 4.79 11.18 -9.28
CA GLN A 71 4.93 11.02 -10.72
C GLN A 71 6.02 10.00 -11.09
N ARG A 72 7.14 9.98 -10.36
CA ARG A 72 8.21 9.00 -10.58
C ARG A 72 7.82 7.59 -10.15
N ARG A 73 7.05 7.44 -9.05
CA ARG A 73 6.44 6.15 -8.69
C ARG A 73 5.55 5.63 -9.81
N ALA A 74 4.65 6.48 -10.30
CA ALA A 74 3.78 6.13 -11.42
C ALA A 74 4.58 5.72 -12.65
N ALA A 75 5.61 6.46 -13.03
CA ALA A 75 6.46 6.15 -14.19
C ALA A 75 7.17 4.80 -14.05
N ILE A 76 7.71 4.46 -12.87
CA ILE A 76 8.31 3.15 -12.59
C ILE A 76 7.27 2.04 -12.77
N ILE A 77 6.08 2.22 -12.22
CA ILE A 77 4.99 1.24 -12.30
C ILE A 77 4.53 1.06 -13.76
N GLU A 78 4.37 2.13 -14.50
CA GLU A 78 3.95 2.08 -15.90
C GLU A 78 4.99 1.40 -16.79
N GLN A 79 6.27 1.75 -16.64
CA GLN A 79 7.37 1.16 -17.39
C GLN A 79 7.62 -0.31 -17.08
N SER A 80 7.23 -0.77 -15.89
CA SER A 80 7.40 -2.16 -15.47
C SER A 80 6.46 -3.14 -16.18
N GLY A 81 5.39 -2.66 -16.82
CA GLY A 81 4.32 -3.50 -17.36
C GLY A 81 3.52 -4.24 -16.27
N ALA A 82 3.54 -3.76 -15.04
CA ALA A 82 2.82 -4.38 -13.93
C ALA A 82 1.31 -4.48 -14.22
N GLN A 83 0.75 -5.64 -13.91
CA GLN A 83 -0.66 -5.95 -14.07
C GLN A 83 -1.48 -5.61 -12.81
N MET A 84 -0.80 -5.33 -11.70
CA MET A 84 -1.37 -5.03 -10.40
C MET A 84 -0.44 -4.12 -9.61
N VAL A 85 -1.00 -3.25 -8.77
CA VAL A 85 -0.24 -2.35 -7.89
C VAL A 85 -0.71 -2.52 -6.45
N LEU A 86 0.24 -2.65 -5.53
CA LEU A 86 -0.01 -2.57 -4.10
C LEU A 86 0.89 -1.49 -3.48
N SER A 87 0.27 -0.46 -2.91
CA SER A 87 0.97 0.55 -2.12
C SER A 87 0.84 0.22 -0.64
N ILE A 88 1.96 0.17 0.08
CA ILE A 88 2.04 -0.26 1.47
C ILE A 88 2.27 0.94 2.37
N HIS A 89 1.39 1.11 3.34
CA HIS A 89 1.35 2.23 4.27
C HIS A 89 1.03 1.80 5.70
N MET A 90 1.19 2.74 6.65
CA MET A 90 0.71 2.66 8.02
C MET A 90 -0.20 3.85 8.30
N ASN A 91 -1.37 3.58 8.85
CA ASN A 91 -2.40 4.59 9.04
C ASN A 91 -2.12 5.50 10.25
N GLU A 92 -2.63 6.71 10.16
CA GLU A 92 -2.70 7.64 11.28
C GLU A 92 -4.13 8.19 11.42
N TYR A 93 -4.58 8.41 12.64
CA TYR A 93 -5.85 9.05 12.93
C TYR A 93 -5.77 9.87 14.21
N ALA A 94 -6.30 11.07 14.19
CA ALA A 94 -6.28 11.98 15.36
C ALA A 94 -6.91 11.36 16.61
N GLY A 95 -7.96 10.54 16.43
CA GLY A 95 -8.58 9.76 17.49
C GLY A 95 -7.85 8.43 17.70
N ARG A 96 -7.12 8.31 18.81
CA ARG A 96 -6.25 7.17 19.19
C ARG A 96 -6.94 5.80 19.30
N SER A 97 -8.26 5.75 19.21
CA SER A 97 -9.06 4.52 19.35
C SER A 97 -9.23 3.72 18.05
N GLN A 98 -8.84 4.29 16.91
CA GLN A 98 -8.94 3.57 15.65
C GLN A 98 -7.90 2.45 15.61
N SER A 99 -8.32 1.31 15.04
CA SER A 99 -7.51 0.11 14.93
C SER A 99 -7.97 -0.77 13.78
N GLY A 100 -7.15 -1.76 13.41
CA GLY A 100 -7.37 -2.73 12.36
C GLY A 100 -6.88 -2.26 10.99
N PRO A 101 -6.30 -3.18 10.20
CA PRO A 101 -5.81 -2.88 8.86
C PRO A 101 -6.96 -2.42 7.95
N GLN A 102 -6.65 -1.55 7.00
CA GLN A 102 -7.63 -0.99 6.08
C GLN A 102 -7.09 -1.05 4.65
N VAL A 103 -7.86 -1.59 3.73
CA VAL A 103 -7.49 -1.61 2.31
C VAL A 103 -8.37 -0.66 1.52
N PHE A 104 -7.73 0.18 0.72
CA PHE A 104 -8.38 1.13 -0.16
C PHE A 104 -8.23 0.72 -1.62
N TYR A 105 -9.23 1.07 -2.43
CA TYR A 105 -9.23 0.91 -3.88
C TYR A 105 -9.78 2.18 -4.53
N ARG A 106 -9.50 2.41 -5.81
CA ARG A 106 -10.10 3.53 -6.55
C ARG A 106 -11.60 3.37 -6.58
N GLU A 107 -12.34 4.37 -6.10
CA GLU A 107 -13.78 4.37 -6.12
C GLU A 107 -14.32 4.16 -7.54
N GLY A 108 -15.39 3.38 -7.68
CA GLY A 108 -15.96 3.01 -8.97
C GLY A 108 -15.18 1.95 -9.77
N CYS A 109 -14.02 1.47 -9.29
CA CYS A 109 -13.23 0.43 -9.97
C CYS A 109 -13.59 -0.99 -9.47
N PRO A 110 -14.35 -1.80 -10.24
CA PRO A 110 -14.76 -3.14 -9.80
C PRO A 110 -13.57 -4.08 -9.58
N ALA A 111 -12.57 -4.05 -10.46
CA ALA A 111 -11.37 -4.89 -10.33
C ALA A 111 -10.58 -4.56 -9.05
N GLY A 112 -10.38 -3.26 -8.77
CA GLY A 112 -9.74 -2.80 -7.55
C GLY A 112 -10.54 -3.18 -6.30
N ARG A 113 -11.87 -3.08 -6.34
CA ARG A 113 -12.75 -3.46 -5.24
C ARG A 113 -12.65 -4.95 -4.91
N LEU A 114 -12.62 -5.82 -5.92
CA LEU A 114 -12.49 -7.27 -5.71
C LEU A 114 -11.12 -7.61 -5.09
N LEU A 115 -10.04 -7.02 -5.61
CA LEU A 115 -8.69 -7.20 -5.06
C LEU A 115 -8.61 -6.72 -3.61
N ALA A 116 -9.09 -5.50 -3.34
CA ALA A 116 -9.11 -4.93 -2.01
C ALA A 116 -9.94 -5.75 -1.02
N GLY A 117 -11.10 -6.25 -1.46
CA GLY A 117 -11.96 -7.13 -0.65
C GLY A 117 -11.26 -8.41 -0.24
N ALA A 118 -10.62 -9.09 -1.18
CA ALA A 118 -9.88 -10.34 -0.92
C ALA A 118 -8.71 -10.12 0.04
N ILE A 119 -7.94 -9.03 -0.13
CA ILE A 119 -6.83 -8.70 0.78
C ILE A 119 -7.36 -8.31 2.15
N GLN A 120 -8.40 -7.48 2.24
CA GLN A 120 -9.00 -7.08 3.51
C GLN A 120 -9.51 -8.28 4.32
N GLU A 121 -10.18 -9.22 3.67
CA GLU A 121 -10.68 -10.43 4.32
C GLU A 121 -9.53 -11.29 4.84
N ALA A 122 -8.51 -11.53 4.01
CA ALA A 122 -7.32 -12.28 4.41
C ALA A 122 -6.58 -11.62 5.60
N MET A 123 -6.49 -10.29 5.62
CA MET A 123 -5.91 -9.54 6.75
C MET A 123 -6.76 -9.67 8.01
N ASN A 124 -8.09 -9.57 7.90
CA ASN A 124 -9.01 -9.74 9.02
C ASN A 124 -8.93 -11.15 9.63
N GLU A 125 -8.74 -12.18 8.81
CA GLU A 125 -8.62 -13.56 9.27
C GLU A 125 -7.24 -13.84 9.89
N THR A 126 -6.17 -13.46 9.19
CA THR A 126 -4.79 -13.81 9.58
C THR A 126 -4.31 -13.02 10.79
N LEU A 127 -4.64 -11.74 10.84
CA LEU A 127 -4.18 -10.83 11.91
C LEU A 127 -5.14 -10.80 13.10
N ALA A 128 -6.40 -11.21 12.90
CA ALA A 128 -7.47 -11.22 13.90
C ALA A 128 -7.57 -9.89 14.70
N PRO A 129 -7.66 -8.72 14.01
CA PRO A 129 -7.67 -7.44 14.68
C PRO A 129 -8.90 -7.29 15.58
N LYS A 130 -8.79 -6.47 16.64
CA LYS A 130 -9.94 -6.15 17.51
C LYS A 130 -11.11 -5.54 16.74
N LYS A 131 -10.81 -4.73 15.72
CA LYS A 131 -11.80 -4.15 14.80
C LYS A 131 -11.54 -4.68 13.39
N LYS A 132 -12.40 -5.56 12.92
CA LYS A 132 -12.43 -5.97 11.51
C LYS A 132 -12.99 -4.83 10.67
N ARG A 133 -12.36 -4.58 9.52
CA ARG A 133 -12.75 -3.52 8.58
C ARG A 133 -13.19 -4.13 7.24
N SER A 134 -13.86 -3.34 6.43
CA SER A 134 -14.19 -3.66 5.04
C SER A 134 -13.34 -2.79 4.13
N ALA A 135 -13.03 -3.27 2.93
CA ALA A 135 -12.36 -2.46 1.92
C ALA A 135 -13.20 -1.20 1.58
N LEU A 136 -12.53 -0.08 1.37
CA LEU A 136 -13.16 1.21 1.11
C LEU A 136 -12.68 1.82 -0.21
N GLY A 137 -13.57 2.56 -0.88
CA GLY A 137 -13.19 3.47 -1.96
C GLY A 137 -12.36 4.63 -1.42
N GLY A 138 -11.37 5.06 -2.19
CA GLY A 138 -10.51 6.20 -1.85
C GLY A 138 -9.97 6.86 -3.11
N ASP A 139 -9.60 8.13 -2.98
CA ASP A 139 -9.04 8.94 -4.07
C ASP A 139 -7.54 9.19 -3.85
N TYR A 140 -6.75 8.14 -4.00
CA TYR A 140 -5.29 8.20 -3.90
C TYR A 140 -4.65 8.19 -5.28
N TYR A 141 -3.62 9.00 -5.48
CA TYR A 141 -2.90 9.11 -6.76
C TYR A 141 -2.46 7.73 -7.30
N ILE A 142 -1.88 6.90 -6.44
CA ILE A 142 -1.34 5.59 -6.82
C ILE A 142 -2.41 4.60 -7.30
N LEU A 143 -3.68 4.83 -6.96
CA LEU A 143 -4.79 3.98 -7.37
C LEU A 143 -5.31 4.29 -8.78
N THR A 144 -4.81 5.36 -9.43
CA THR A 144 -5.36 5.86 -10.70
C THR A 144 -4.61 5.36 -11.94
N LEU A 145 -3.71 4.39 -11.81
CA LEU A 145 -2.76 3.97 -12.85
C LEU A 145 -3.31 2.98 -13.89
N GLY A 146 -4.63 2.89 -14.07
CA GLY A 146 -5.25 2.10 -15.15
C GLY A 146 -5.13 0.58 -15.01
N ARG A 147 -4.93 0.09 -13.80
CA ARG A 147 -4.85 -1.35 -13.46
C ARG A 147 -5.43 -1.62 -12.08
N PRO A 148 -5.74 -2.89 -11.71
CA PRO A 148 -6.14 -3.21 -10.35
C PRO A 148 -5.09 -2.70 -9.36
N SER A 149 -5.48 -1.73 -8.53
CA SER A 149 -4.57 -1.05 -7.61
C SER A 149 -5.21 -0.96 -6.24
N VAL A 150 -4.42 -1.19 -5.20
CA VAL A 150 -4.84 -1.06 -3.81
C VAL A 150 -3.78 -0.33 -2.98
N LEU A 151 -4.25 0.42 -1.97
CA LEU A 151 -3.42 0.97 -0.92
C LEU A 151 -3.77 0.23 0.37
N VAL A 152 -2.75 -0.32 1.02
CA VAL A 152 -2.90 -1.16 2.20
C VAL A 152 -2.33 -0.44 3.40
N GLU A 153 -3.22 0.03 4.27
CA GLU A 153 -2.89 0.51 5.60
C GLU A 153 -2.76 -0.68 6.55
N CYS A 154 -1.55 -1.02 6.95
CA CYS A 154 -1.25 -2.24 7.70
C CYS A 154 -1.71 -2.20 9.17
N GLY A 155 -2.02 -1.02 9.69
CA GLY A 155 -2.48 -0.73 11.04
C GLY A 155 -2.20 0.73 11.42
N PHE A 156 -2.66 1.17 12.57
CA PHE A 156 -2.59 2.56 13.00
C PHE A 156 -1.38 2.83 13.90
N LEU A 157 -0.42 3.63 13.44
CA LEU A 157 0.69 4.12 14.25
C LEU A 157 0.24 5.10 15.35
N SER A 158 -0.93 5.71 15.20
CA SER A 158 -1.56 6.53 16.23
C SER A 158 -2.15 5.73 17.39
N ASN A 159 -2.31 4.40 17.25
CA ASN A 159 -2.79 3.49 18.30
C ASN A 159 -1.62 2.75 18.94
N ALA A 160 -1.36 2.99 20.21
CA ALA A 160 -0.19 2.43 20.91
C ALA A 160 -0.12 0.89 20.88
N GLY A 161 -1.27 0.20 20.89
CA GLY A 161 -1.30 -1.27 20.82
C GLY A 161 -0.94 -1.79 19.44
N GLU A 162 -1.39 -1.13 18.38
CA GLU A 162 -1.03 -1.49 17.00
C GLU A 162 0.39 -1.06 16.65
N GLU A 163 0.81 0.11 17.10
CA GLU A 163 2.20 0.55 16.97
C GLU A 163 3.16 -0.49 17.56
N ALA A 164 2.89 -0.96 18.78
CA ALA A 164 3.72 -1.98 19.41
C ALA A 164 3.80 -3.28 18.57
N LEU A 165 2.71 -3.69 17.92
CA LEU A 165 2.69 -4.84 17.03
C LEU A 165 3.49 -4.57 15.74
N LEU A 166 3.23 -3.44 15.08
CA LEU A 166 3.88 -3.04 13.82
C LEU A 166 5.40 -2.89 13.95
N LEU A 167 5.90 -2.56 15.15
CA LEU A 167 7.33 -2.49 15.44
C LEU A 167 7.99 -3.87 15.53
N THR A 168 7.22 -4.97 15.66
CA THR A 168 7.79 -6.32 15.69
C THR A 168 7.94 -6.90 14.29
N ALA A 169 9.08 -7.54 14.02
CA ALA A 169 9.35 -8.20 12.74
C ALA A 169 8.35 -9.34 12.46
N ASP A 170 7.93 -10.07 13.50
CA ASP A 170 6.96 -11.16 13.39
C ASP A 170 5.59 -10.67 12.89
N TYR A 171 5.09 -9.57 13.46
CA TYR A 171 3.81 -9.03 13.03
C TYR A 171 3.86 -8.51 11.58
N ARG A 172 4.93 -7.81 11.19
CA ARG A 172 5.13 -7.38 9.80
C ARG A 172 5.23 -8.56 8.83
N GLN A 173 5.84 -9.68 9.25
CA GLN A 173 5.84 -10.91 8.46
C GLN A 173 4.43 -11.48 8.29
N ARG A 174 3.62 -11.51 9.34
CA ARG A 174 2.21 -11.93 9.28
C ARG A 174 1.37 -10.99 8.40
N VAL A 175 1.63 -9.69 8.43
CA VAL A 175 0.99 -8.72 7.53
C VAL A 175 1.30 -9.05 6.08
N ALA A 176 2.57 -9.26 5.73
CA ALA A 176 2.97 -9.61 4.37
C ALA A 176 2.33 -10.94 3.91
N GLN A 177 2.30 -11.95 4.78
CA GLN A 177 1.62 -13.23 4.50
C GLN A 177 0.11 -13.06 4.27
N ALA A 178 -0.55 -12.20 5.06
CA ALA A 178 -1.97 -11.93 4.91
C ALA A 178 -2.27 -11.26 3.56
N ILE A 179 -1.45 -10.27 3.16
CA ILE A 179 -1.59 -9.60 1.87
C ILE A 179 -1.38 -10.61 0.73
N ALA A 180 -0.31 -11.42 0.78
CA ALA A 180 -0.05 -12.44 -0.23
C ALA A 180 -1.22 -13.43 -0.35
N ARG A 181 -1.77 -13.90 0.77
CA ARG A 181 -2.94 -14.77 0.79
C ARG A 181 -4.15 -14.13 0.10
N GLY A 182 -4.40 -12.84 0.32
CA GLY A 182 -5.48 -12.10 -0.34
C GLY A 182 -5.27 -11.98 -1.85
N ILE A 183 -4.03 -11.74 -2.31
CA ILE A 183 -3.68 -11.73 -3.74
C ILE A 183 -4.00 -13.10 -4.37
N TRP A 184 -3.61 -14.20 -3.72
CA TRP A 184 -3.91 -15.54 -4.21
C TRP A 184 -5.41 -15.85 -4.24
N ALA A 185 -6.14 -15.46 -3.20
CA ALA A 185 -7.59 -15.60 -3.18
C ALA A 185 -8.22 -14.87 -4.37
N TRP A 186 -7.79 -13.63 -4.64
CA TRP A 186 -8.23 -12.87 -5.79
C TRP A 186 -7.81 -13.52 -7.12
N ALA A 187 -6.57 -14.03 -7.23
CA ALA A 187 -6.07 -14.66 -8.44
C ALA A 187 -6.88 -15.90 -8.84
N ASN A 188 -7.40 -16.63 -7.85
CA ASN A 188 -8.17 -17.85 -8.03
C ASN A 188 -9.69 -17.65 -8.04
N LEU A 189 -10.19 -16.42 -8.13
CA LEU A 189 -11.63 -16.19 -8.30
C LEU A 189 -12.13 -16.88 -9.59
N PRO A 190 -13.28 -17.58 -9.54
CA PRO A 190 -13.76 -18.41 -10.64
C PRO A 190 -14.33 -17.62 -11.83
N GLU A 191 -14.65 -16.36 -11.63
CA GLU A 191 -15.24 -15.51 -12.65
C GLU A 191 -14.20 -14.69 -13.39
N GLU A 192 -14.50 -14.32 -14.64
CA GLU A 192 -13.70 -13.37 -15.41
C GLU A 192 -13.63 -12.04 -14.67
N LYS A 193 -12.39 -11.61 -14.34
CA LYS A 193 -12.20 -10.41 -13.53
C LYS A 193 -12.55 -9.18 -14.36
N PRO A 194 -13.36 -8.26 -13.81
CA PRO A 194 -13.70 -7.03 -14.52
C PRO A 194 -12.43 -6.23 -14.82
N GLU A 195 -12.45 -5.52 -15.93
CA GLU A 195 -11.36 -4.61 -16.30
C GLU A 195 -11.18 -3.49 -15.26
N ALA A 196 -9.96 -3.03 -15.14
CA ALA A 196 -9.66 -1.83 -14.37
C ALA A 196 -10.16 -0.58 -15.11
N LEU A 197 -10.49 0.46 -14.36
CA LEU A 197 -10.77 1.76 -14.96
C LEU A 197 -9.51 2.30 -15.65
N PRO A 198 -9.64 3.06 -16.74
CA PRO A 198 -8.49 3.70 -17.38
C PRO A 198 -7.74 4.61 -16.43
N ALA A 199 -6.47 4.83 -16.69
CA ALA A 199 -5.64 5.77 -15.92
C ALA A 199 -6.26 7.18 -15.95
N VAL A 200 -6.06 7.94 -14.87
CA VAL A 200 -6.46 9.34 -14.78
C VAL A 200 -5.24 10.21 -14.90
N GLU A 201 -5.23 11.09 -15.89
CA GLU A 201 -4.24 12.16 -15.96
C GLU A 201 -4.52 13.18 -14.84
N ARG A 202 -3.72 13.18 -13.80
CA ARG A 202 -3.78 14.19 -12.75
C ARG A 202 -2.81 15.31 -13.08
N GLY A 203 -3.35 16.39 -13.66
CA GLY A 203 -2.63 17.66 -13.77
C GLY A 203 -2.31 18.20 -12.36
N GLY A 204 -1.08 18.61 -12.14
CA GLY A 204 -0.52 19.48 -11.08
C GLY A 204 -1.00 19.48 -9.63
N GLU A 205 -2.12 18.88 -9.28
CA GLU A 205 -2.71 18.89 -7.95
C GLU A 205 -2.75 17.47 -7.35
N ALA A 206 -1.60 17.00 -6.85
CA ALA A 206 -1.62 15.90 -5.91
C ALA A 206 -1.99 16.50 -4.54
N GLU A 207 -3.26 16.41 -4.15
CA GLU A 207 -3.65 16.65 -2.77
C GLU A 207 -2.96 15.65 -1.85
N ALA A 208 -2.69 16.10 -0.63
CA ALA A 208 -1.89 15.39 0.33
C ALA A 208 -2.51 14.03 0.67
N GLU A 209 -1.84 12.95 0.28
CA GLU A 209 -1.96 11.69 1.00
C GLU A 209 -1.40 11.94 2.40
N THR A 210 -2.24 11.82 3.40
CA THR A 210 -1.90 11.93 4.83
C THR A 210 -0.93 10.87 5.24
#